data_73f7f3ed9b38d6fa06dc957e0c27e7a9
#
_entry.id   73f7f3ed9b38d6fa06dc957e0c27e7a9
#
_cell.length_a   1.000
_cell.length_b   1.000
_cell.length_c   1.000
_cell.angle_alpha   90.00
_cell.angle_beta   90.00
_cell.angle_gamma   90.00
#
_symmetry.space_group_name_H-M   'P 1'
#
loop_
_entity.id
_entity.type
_entity.pdbx_description
1 polymer ?
#
loop_
_entity_poly.entity_id
_entity_poly.type
_entity_poly.pdbx_seq_one_letter_code
_entity_poly.pdbx_strand_id
1 'polypeptide(L)'
;SELKTVAGVYSNRITKGTMLQADPTTIYPITKGKPLGRRIRQSEIAAVNDYNTYAMVGLPKGPIANPSRAAIEAVLNPAKTEALFFVADGKGGHVFANTLEEHNANVEKWYAIRRERGEM
;
A
#
# COMPACT_ATOMS: atom_id res chain seq x y z
N SER A 1 13.43 -0.30 11.39
CA SER A 1 12.15 -0.78 10.88
C SER A 1 11.54 0.22 9.91
N GLU A 2 10.92 -0.26 8.87
CA GLU A 2 10.27 0.58 7.86
C GLU A 2 8.85 1.00 8.26
N LEU A 3 8.32 0.50 9.37
CA LEU A 3 6.93 0.79 9.76
C LEU A 3 6.64 2.29 9.85
N LYS A 4 7.53 3.05 10.45
CA LYS A 4 7.34 4.50 10.59
C LYS A 4 7.41 5.21 9.24
N THR A 5 8.26 4.75 8.33
CA THR A 5 8.36 5.33 6.98
C THR A 5 7.11 5.01 6.16
N VAL A 6 6.62 3.78 6.22
CA VAL A 6 5.37 3.39 5.57
C VAL A 6 4.21 4.22 6.11
N ALA A 7 4.12 4.39 7.43
CA ALA A 7 3.11 5.24 8.05
C ALA A 7 3.23 6.69 7.56
N GLY A 8 4.45 7.18 7.38
CA GLY A 8 4.72 8.51 6.84
C GLY A 8 4.18 8.68 5.42
N VAL A 9 4.36 7.67 4.57
CA VAL A 9 3.81 7.68 3.21
C VAL A 9 2.29 7.82 3.23
N TYR A 10 1.60 6.98 4.01
CA TYR A 10 0.13 7.06 4.10
C TYR A 10 -0.34 8.38 4.70
N SER A 11 0.35 8.88 5.71
CA SER A 11 0.05 10.19 6.31
C SER A 11 0.16 11.30 5.27
N ASN A 12 1.21 11.27 4.43
CA ASN A 12 1.42 12.26 3.37
C ASN A 12 0.29 12.19 2.34
N ARG A 13 -0.13 10.99 1.97
CA ARG A 13 -1.23 10.81 1.00
C ARG A 13 -2.54 11.36 1.53
N ILE A 14 -2.85 11.10 2.78
CA ILE A 14 -4.06 11.64 3.43
C ILE A 14 -4.00 13.17 3.46
N THR A 15 -2.89 13.73 3.89
CA THR A 15 -2.70 15.18 4.00
C THR A 15 -2.85 15.87 2.64
N LYS A 16 -2.36 15.24 1.57
CA LYS A 16 -2.43 15.82 0.22
C LYS A 16 -3.72 15.50 -0.51
N GLY A 17 -4.64 14.76 0.09
CA GLY A 17 -5.89 14.36 -0.55
C GLY A 17 -5.70 13.35 -1.67
N THR A 18 -4.62 12.58 -1.63
CA THR A 18 -4.32 11.52 -2.60
C THR A 18 -4.91 10.20 -2.10
N MET A 19 -5.50 9.42 -3.00
CA MET A 19 -6.04 8.10 -2.65
C MET A 19 -4.93 7.20 -2.08
N LEU A 20 -5.26 6.42 -1.04
CA LEU A 20 -4.27 5.54 -0.41
C LEU A 20 -3.81 4.41 -1.32
N GLN A 21 -4.69 3.87 -2.15
CA GLN A 21 -4.38 2.81 -3.11
C GLN A 21 -3.70 1.59 -2.46
N ALA A 22 -4.28 1.14 -1.36
CA ALA A 22 -3.74 0.01 -0.61
C ALA A 22 -4.52 -1.28 -0.92
N ASP A 23 -3.83 -2.30 -1.42
CA ASP A 23 -4.42 -3.58 -1.82
C ASP A 23 -5.32 -4.21 -0.76
N PRO A 24 -4.95 -4.23 0.54
CA PRO A 24 -5.82 -4.81 1.56
C PRO A 24 -7.22 -4.19 1.61
N THR A 25 -7.37 -2.92 1.23
CA THR A 25 -8.68 -2.27 1.20
C THR A 25 -9.55 -2.73 0.05
N THR A 26 -8.95 -3.26 -1.01
CA THR A 26 -9.66 -3.88 -2.14
C THR A 26 -10.08 -5.31 -1.78
N ILE A 27 -9.23 -6.02 -1.05
CA ILE A 27 -9.43 -7.43 -0.68
C ILE A 27 -10.48 -7.59 0.41
N TYR A 28 -10.49 -6.71 1.40
CA TYR A 28 -11.37 -6.85 2.57
C TYR A 28 -12.87 -6.98 2.22
N PRO A 29 -13.45 -6.18 1.31
CA PRO A 29 -14.86 -6.33 0.95
C PRO A 29 -15.19 -7.70 0.36
N ILE A 30 -14.20 -8.37 -0.26
CA ILE A 30 -14.36 -9.69 -0.89
C ILE A 30 -14.29 -10.80 0.15
N THR A 31 -13.29 -10.78 1.02
CA THR A 31 -12.93 -11.91 1.88
C THR A 31 -13.29 -11.73 3.35
N LYS A 32 -13.56 -10.50 3.78
CA LYS A 32 -13.83 -10.14 5.19
C LYS A 32 -12.70 -10.54 6.12
N GLY A 33 -11.46 -10.40 5.66
CA GLY A 33 -10.26 -10.62 6.47
C GLY A 33 -9.49 -11.91 6.19
N LYS A 34 -9.96 -12.71 5.24
CA LYS A 34 -9.26 -13.94 4.83
C LYS A 34 -8.32 -13.65 3.66
N PRO A 35 -7.29 -14.47 3.43
CA PRO A 35 -6.44 -14.33 2.25
C PRO A 35 -7.26 -14.49 0.96
N LEU A 36 -6.95 -13.68 -0.06
CA LEU A 36 -7.65 -13.77 -1.33
C LEU A 36 -7.28 -15.03 -2.12
N GLY A 37 -6.01 -15.44 -2.04
CA GLY A 37 -5.55 -16.67 -2.69
C GLY A 37 -5.40 -16.59 -4.21
N ARG A 38 -5.54 -15.41 -4.79
CA ARG A 38 -5.39 -15.15 -6.23
C ARG A 38 -5.05 -13.69 -6.46
N ARG A 39 -4.77 -13.31 -7.69
CA ARG A 39 -4.57 -11.90 -8.05
C ARG A 39 -5.86 -11.11 -7.92
N ILE A 40 -5.74 -9.83 -7.58
CA ILE A 40 -6.86 -8.89 -7.59
C ILE A 40 -7.23 -8.62 -9.05
N ARG A 41 -8.53 -8.67 -9.35
CA ARG A 41 -9.04 -8.40 -10.71
C ARG A 41 -9.20 -6.90 -10.95
N GLN A 42 -9.11 -6.47 -12.21
CA GLN A 42 -9.30 -5.06 -12.57
C GLN A 42 -10.68 -4.54 -12.14
N SER A 43 -11.71 -5.35 -12.25
CA SER A 43 -13.05 -4.98 -11.79
C SER A 43 -13.09 -4.74 -10.29
N GLU A 44 -12.29 -5.47 -9.53
CA GLU A 44 -12.22 -5.32 -8.07
C GLU A 44 -11.46 -4.06 -7.68
N ILE A 45 -10.41 -3.71 -8.41
CA ILE A 45 -9.66 -2.46 -8.21
C ILE A 45 -10.56 -1.26 -8.53
N ALA A 46 -11.41 -1.38 -9.52
CA ALA A 46 -12.32 -0.31 -9.95
C ALA A 46 -13.62 -0.23 -9.11
N ALA A 47 -13.89 -1.21 -8.26
CA ALA A 47 -15.15 -1.28 -7.51
C ALA A 47 -15.29 -0.12 -6.52
N VAL A 48 -16.43 0.56 -6.55
CA VAL A 48 -16.75 1.63 -5.60
C VAL A 48 -17.48 1.02 -4.41
N ASN A 49 -16.89 1.13 -3.21
CA ASN A 49 -17.47 0.65 -1.97
C ASN A 49 -16.87 1.42 -0.79
N ASP A 50 -17.27 1.07 0.43
CA ASP A 50 -16.85 1.80 1.63
C ASP A 50 -15.40 1.57 2.03
N TYR A 51 -14.70 0.64 1.40
CA TYR A 51 -13.34 0.25 1.80
C TYR A 51 -12.27 0.51 0.73
N ASN A 52 -12.60 0.35 -0.55
CA ASN A 52 -11.61 0.38 -1.63
C ASN A 52 -10.96 1.74 -1.83
N THR A 53 -9.71 1.88 -1.39
CA THR A 53 -8.96 3.14 -1.49
C THR A 53 -8.36 3.40 -2.87
N TYR A 54 -8.57 2.52 -3.84
CA TYR A 54 -8.30 2.82 -5.25
C TYR A 54 -9.44 3.61 -5.89
N ALA A 55 -10.63 3.63 -5.25
CA ALA A 55 -11.81 4.28 -5.79
C ALA A 55 -12.30 5.46 -4.94
N MET A 56 -11.60 5.80 -3.87
CA MET A 56 -11.97 6.93 -3.01
C MET A 56 -10.76 7.55 -2.34
N VAL A 57 -10.89 8.82 -1.98
CA VAL A 57 -9.90 9.54 -1.17
C VAL A 57 -10.19 9.28 0.31
N GLY A 58 -9.15 9.12 1.11
CA GLY A 58 -9.26 8.98 2.56
C GLY A 58 -9.25 7.55 3.04
N LEU A 59 -9.60 7.38 4.31
CA LEU A 59 -9.55 6.09 5.00
C LEU A 59 -10.74 5.20 4.65
N PRO A 60 -10.59 3.87 4.76
CA PRO A 60 -11.74 2.96 4.71
C PRO A 60 -12.74 3.30 5.82
N LYS A 61 -13.99 2.89 5.64
CA LYS A 61 -15.08 3.14 6.58
C LYS A 61 -14.80 2.58 7.98
N GLY A 62 -14.06 1.49 8.07
CA GLY A 62 -13.73 0.87 9.36
C GLY A 62 -12.45 0.07 9.30
N PRO A 63 -12.02 -0.49 10.44
CA PRO A 63 -10.80 -1.29 10.50
C PRO A 63 -10.91 -2.56 9.63
N ILE A 64 -9.79 -2.95 9.03
CA ILE A 64 -9.72 -4.12 8.15
C ILE A 64 -8.67 -5.14 8.62
N ALA A 65 -7.94 -4.85 9.68
CA ALA A 65 -6.86 -5.71 10.18
C ALA A 65 -6.68 -5.51 11.68
N ASN A 66 -5.92 -6.42 12.28
CA ASN A 66 -5.55 -6.33 13.69
C ASN A 66 -4.10 -5.82 13.75
N PRO A 67 -3.88 -4.52 13.95
CA PRO A 67 -2.53 -3.96 13.95
C PRO A 67 -1.75 -4.38 15.19
N SER A 68 -0.44 -4.58 15.02
CA SER A 68 0.47 -4.79 16.14
C SER A 68 0.67 -3.47 16.91
N ARG A 69 1.19 -3.58 18.13
CA ARG A 69 1.56 -2.40 18.91
C ARG A 69 2.54 -1.51 18.13
N ALA A 70 3.54 -2.13 17.49
CA ALA A 70 4.53 -1.40 16.70
C ALA A 70 3.88 -0.63 15.55
N ALA A 71 2.87 -1.23 14.88
CA ALA A 71 2.14 -0.56 13.80
C ALA A 71 1.34 0.63 14.32
N ILE A 72 0.69 0.50 15.47
CA ILE A 72 -0.07 1.59 16.09
C ILE A 72 0.88 2.74 16.48
N GLU A 73 2.01 2.41 17.10
CA GLU A 73 3.01 3.42 17.48
C GLU A 73 3.56 4.15 16.24
N ALA A 74 3.77 3.43 15.15
CA ALA A 74 4.25 4.01 13.90
C ALA A 74 3.27 5.04 13.32
N VAL A 75 1.96 4.74 13.37
CA VAL A 75 0.93 5.67 12.88
C VAL A 75 0.80 6.90 13.76
N LEU A 76 0.95 6.72 15.08
CA LEU A 76 0.88 7.85 16.02
C LEU A 76 2.12 8.75 15.96
N ASN A 77 3.23 8.20 15.50
CA ASN A 77 4.50 8.93 15.42
C ASN A 77 5.24 8.55 14.13
N PRO A 78 4.67 8.88 12.95
CA PRO A 78 5.26 8.49 11.68
C PRO A 78 6.59 9.21 11.43
N ALA A 79 7.45 8.58 10.62
CA ALA A 79 8.68 9.23 10.18
C ALA A 79 8.37 10.45 9.33
N LYS A 80 9.17 11.48 9.47
CA LYS A 80 9.09 12.66 8.61
C LYS A 80 9.74 12.32 7.27
N THR A 81 8.94 12.25 6.22
CA THR A 81 9.41 11.94 4.88
C THR A 81 8.53 12.66 3.87
N GLU A 82 9.06 12.91 2.69
CA GLU A 82 8.29 13.46 1.57
C GLU A 82 7.78 12.34 0.64
N ALA A 83 8.08 11.09 0.94
CA ALA A 83 7.72 9.97 0.12
C ALA A 83 6.20 9.80 0.01
N LEU A 84 5.72 9.49 -1.18
CA LEU A 84 4.31 9.26 -1.50
C LEU A 84 4.08 7.84 -2.02
N PHE A 85 5.14 7.12 -2.33
CA PHE A 85 5.08 5.78 -2.94
C PHE A 85 6.08 4.85 -2.31
N PHE A 86 5.78 3.56 -2.34
CA PHE A 86 6.77 2.52 -2.01
C PHE A 86 6.44 1.24 -2.76
N VAL A 87 7.45 0.42 -2.99
CA VAL A 87 7.33 -0.89 -3.64
C VAL A 87 8.40 -1.81 -3.07
N ALA A 88 8.16 -3.12 -3.11
CA ALA A 88 9.10 -4.11 -2.62
C ALA A 88 10.45 -4.00 -3.34
N ASP A 89 11.55 -4.22 -2.59
CA ASP A 89 12.92 -4.17 -3.14
C ASP A 89 13.47 -5.55 -3.49
N GLY A 90 12.73 -6.62 -3.20
CA GLY A 90 13.16 -7.99 -3.44
C GLY A 90 14.10 -8.56 -2.36
N LYS A 91 14.35 -7.80 -1.30
CA LYS A 91 15.26 -8.17 -0.22
C LYS A 91 14.59 -8.13 1.15
N GLY A 92 13.25 -8.20 1.17
CA GLY A 92 12.46 -8.16 2.39
C GLY A 92 12.09 -6.77 2.87
N GLY A 93 12.49 -5.73 2.14
CA GLY A 93 12.16 -4.34 2.46
C GLY A 93 11.45 -3.64 1.30
N HIS A 94 11.50 -2.31 1.31
CA HIS A 94 10.83 -1.47 0.32
C HIS A 94 11.73 -0.34 -0.16
N VAL A 95 11.44 0.14 -1.37
CA VAL A 95 12.06 1.35 -1.92
C VAL A 95 11.00 2.43 -1.94
N PHE A 96 11.35 3.60 -1.39
CA PHE A 96 10.44 4.73 -1.26
C PHE A 96 10.72 5.76 -2.35
N ALA A 97 9.70 6.46 -2.81
CA ALA A 97 9.82 7.48 -3.84
C ALA A 97 8.93 8.68 -3.53
N ASN A 98 9.41 9.87 -3.88
CA ASN A 98 8.68 11.11 -3.70
C ASN A 98 7.79 11.44 -4.89
N THR A 99 8.13 10.94 -6.07
CA THR A 99 7.42 11.21 -7.31
C THR A 99 6.96 9.92 -7.99
N LEU A 100 5.92 10.03 -8.82
CA LEU A 100 5.45 8.88 -9.58
C LEU A 100 6.51 8.36 -10.55
N GLU A 101 7.31 9.24 -11.15
CA GLU A 101 8.37 8.87 -12.07
C GLU A 101 9.40 7.98 -11.40
N GLU A 102 9.87 8.37 -10.20
CA GLU A 102 10.79 7.56 -9.41
C GLU A 102 10.18 6.23 -9.02
N HIS A 103 8.90 6.26 -8.62
CA HIS A 103 8.17 5.05 -8.24
C HIS A 103 8.06 4.07 -9.42
N ASN A 104 7.72 4.57 -10.61
CA ASN A 104 7.61 3.72 -11.79
C ASN A 104 8.94 3.05 -12.14
N ALA A 105 10.06 3.77 -12.00
CA ALA A 105 11.38 3.18 -12.20
C ALA A 105 11.66 2.06 -11.19
N ASN A 106 11.26 2.25 -9.94
CA ASN A 106 11.40 1.24 -8.89
C ASN A 106 10.50 0.02 -9.14
N VAL A 107 9.28 0.24 -9.64
CA VAL A 107 8.35 -0.83 -9.99
C VAL A 107 8.93 -1.70 -11.12
N GLU A 108 9.55 -1.10 -12.12
CA GLU A 108 10.19 -1.83 -13.21
C GLU A 108 11.32 -2.74 -12.69
N LYS A 109 12.11 -2.24 -11.73
CA LYS A 109 13.14 -3.05 -11.08
C LYS A 109 12.55 -4.24 -10.33
N TRP A 110 11.44 -4.00 -9.63
CA TRP A 110 10.74 -5.06 -8.91
C TRP A 110 10.19 -6.13 -9.87
N TYR A 111 9.62 -5.74 -10.99
CA TYR A 111 9.13 -6.67 -12.00
C TYR A 111 10.27 -7.49 -12.61
N ALA A 112 11.42 -6.87 -12.85
CA ALA A 112 12.60 -7.59 -13.34
C ALA A 112 13.04 -8.69 -12.35
N ILE A 113 13.07 -8.38 -11.06
CA ILE A 113 13.40 -9.35 -10.00
C ILE A 113 12.40 -10.50 -10.01
N ARG A 114 11.11 -10.20 -10.10
CA ARG A 114 10.06 -11.23 -10.13
C ARG A 114 10.18 -12.14 -11.35
N ARG A 115 10.52 -11.59 -12.51
CA ARG A 115 10.76 -12.37 -13.72
C ARG A 115 11.94 -13.32 -13.54
N GLU A 116 13.04 -12.85 -12.95
CA GLU A 116 14.20 -13.70 -12.64
C GLU A 116 13.85 -14.84 -11.70
N ARG A 117 12.92 -14.63 -10.77
CA ARG A 117 12.45 -15.63 -9.82
C ARG A 117 11.40 -16.57 -10.40
N GLY A 118 10.94 -16.32 -11.62
CA GLY A 118 9.88 -17.11 -12.23
C GLY A 118 8.50 -16.84 -11.64
N GLU A 119 8.30 -15.68 -11.01
CA GLU A 119 7.02 -15.31 -10.37
C GLU A 119 6.07 -14.59 -11.31
N MET A 120 6.50 -14.32 -12.52
CA MET A 120 5.69 -13.60 -13.53
C MET A 120 5.65 -14.39 -14.84
#